data_f742c4f097f477042189a80ff48c997d
#
_entry.id   f742c4f097f477042189a80ff48c997d
#
_cell.length_a   1.000
_cell.length_b   1.000
_cell.length_c   1.000
_cell.angle_alpha   90.00
_cell.angle_beta   90.00
_cell.angle_gamma   90.00
#
_symmetry.space_group_name_H-M   'P 1'
#
loop_
_entity.id
_entity.type
_entity.pdbx_description
1 polymer ?
#
loop_
_entity_poly.entity_id
_entity_poly.type
_entity_poly.pdbx_seq_one_letter_code
_entity_poly.pdbx_strand_id
1 'polypeptide(L)'
;MLETSEDNTDDFFKLPYYTFEWHRTIFDERDEFHPDFDLWKRAKQDKEKPSKYNIDESDLFIYSICHAYDHYCQSGFGIRFICDIYLLLNKLENLDMTYVNSTLEDFGIKQFGEDTINLAMAIFEEKEISESEQSLLDFILSGGVYGKRAAFGEVIEEKYGGSKIKYIFKRLFPPKRQIMKTYRVCERHPVLLPLFYIVRIFQKYKFKRKKINKELSDLKNIK
;
A
#
# COMPACT_ATOMS: atom_id res chain seq x y z
N MET A 1 4.39 -15.74 18.84
CA MET A 1 5.69 -15.83 18.18
C MET A 1 5.86 -14.55 17.39
N LEU A 2 6.95 -13.86 17.56
CA LEU A 2 7.22 -12.56 16.92
C LEU A 2 8.11 -12.85 15.74
N GLU A 3 7.60 -12.67 14.52
CA GLU A 3 8.43 -12.66 13.32
C GLU A 3 8.71 -11.21 12.96
N THR A 4 9.90 -10.73 13.29
CA THR A 4 10.36 -9.41 12.82
C THR A 4 10.66 -9.50 11.34
N SER A 5 9.87 -8.84 10.52
CA SER A 5 10.15 -8.74 9.11
C SER A 5 11.06 -7.54 8.81
N GLU A 6 11.87 -7.64 7.76
CA GLU A 6 12.61 -6.48 7.22
C GLU A 6 11.66 -5.44 6.56
N ASP A 7 10.39 -5.79 6.43
CA ASP A 7 9.32 -4.92 5.95
C ASP A 7 8.91 -3.94 7.07
N ASN A 8 8.13 -2.91 6.77
CA ASN A 8 7.66 -1.94 7.76
C ASN A 8 6.61 -2.52 8.72
N THR A 9 6.30 -3.81 8.62
CA THR A 9 5.30 -4.51 9.41
C THR A 9 5.92 -5.62 10.24
N ASP A 10 5.41 -5.80 11.45
CA ASP A 10 5.68 -6.95 12.32
C ASP A 10 4.40 -7.76 12.48
N ASP A 11 4.48 -9.07 12.20
CA ASP A 11 3.36 -9.98 12.33
C ASP A 11 3.33 -10.66 13.70
N PHE A 12 2.22 -10.50 14.40
CA PHE A 12 1.96 -11.16 15.69
C PHE A 12 0.88 -12.22 15.53
N PHE A 13 1.21 -13.45 15.89
CA PHE A 13 0.29 -14.57 15.81
C PHE A 13 -0.25 -14.93 17.18
N LYS A 14 -1.57 -14.88 17.35
CA LYS A 14 -2.28 -15.45 18.49
C LYS A 14 -3.05 -16.67 18.00
N LEU A 15 -2.40 -17.84 18.13
CA LEU A 15 -3.02 -19.10 17.75
C LEU A 15 -4.35 -19.34 18.48
N PRO A 16 -5.34 -20.00 17.82
CA PRO A 16 -5.22 -20.58 16.48
C PRO A 16 -5.69 -19.65 15.33
N TYR A 17 -6.31 -18.49 15.62
CA TYR A 17 -7.11 -17.79 14.59
C TYR A 17 -6.72 -16.33 14.30
N TYR A 18 -5.83 -15.71 15.09
CA TYR A 18 -5.58 -14.28 14.96
C TYR A 18 -4.17 -14.00 14.46
N THR A 19 -4.08 -13.18 13.42
CA THR A 19 -2.86 -12.52 12.97
C THR A 19 -3.05 -11.03 13.13
N PHE A 20 -2.09 -10.36 13.77
CA PHE A 20 -2.05 -8.92 13.91
C PHE A 20 -0.85 -8.42 13.13
N GLU A 21 -1.08 -7.53 12.21
CA GLU A 21 -0.06 -6.85 11.44
C GLU A 21 0.18 -5.47 12.06
N TRP A 22 1.38 -5.24 12.55
CA TRP A 22 1.76 -3.99 13.17
C TRP A 22 2.63 -3.19 12.21
N HIS A 23 2.11 -2.06 11.73
CA HIS A 23 2.87 -1.17 10.87
C HIS A 23 3.76 -0.24 11.68
N ARG A 24 5.07 -0.25 11.43
CA ARG A 24 6.05 0.67 12.04
C ARG A 24 5.99 2.05 11.37
N THR A 25 5.70 2.06 10.08
CA THR A 25 5.48 3.25 9.27
C THR A 25 4.21 3.04 8.45
N ILE A 26 3.52 4.11 8.14
CA ILE A 26 2.25 4.05 7.41
C ILE A 26 2.51 3.69 5.95
N PHE A 27 3.52 4.32 5.35
CA PHE A 27 3.95 4.05 3.98
C PHE A 27 5.35 3.48 3.99
N ASP A 28 5.58 2.46 3.18
CA ASP A 28 6.91 1.90 3.02
C ASP A 28 7.67 2.75 1.99
N GLU A 29 8.76 3.38 2.41
CA GLU A 29 9.63 4.14 1.50
C GLU A 29 10.23 3.28 0.37
N ARG A 30 10.05 1.96 0.43
CA ARG A 30 10.44 1.02 -0.62
C ARG A 30 9.43 0.94 -1.75
N ASP A 31 8.22 1.44 -1.54
CA ASP A 31 7.18 1.42 -2.52
C ASP A 31 7.29 2.63 -3.45
N GLU A 32 6.76 2.52 -4.63
CA GLU A 32 6.78 3.63 -5.59
C GLU A 32 5.87 4.77 -5.17
N PHE A 33 4.86 4.44 -4.37
CA PHE A 33 3.96 5.39 -3.74
C PHE A 33 4.29 5.49 -2.25
N HIS A 34 4.90 6.60 -1.88
CA HIS A 34 5.27 6.93 -0.50
C HIS A 34 5.14 8.43 -0.28
N PRO A 35 3.92 8.94 -0.15
CA PRO A 35 3.69 10.35 0.08
C PRO A 35 4.36 10.80 1.36
N ASP A 36 4.91 12.01 1.36
CA ASP A 36 5.47 12.63 2.59
C ASP A 36 4.31 13.11 3.47
N PHE A 37 3.69 12.16 4.14
CA PHE A 37 2.50 12.35 4.93
C PHE A 37 2.73 11.92 6.38
N ASP A 38 2.75 12.89 7.27
CA ASP A 38 2.89 12.66 8.71
C ASP A 38 1.51 12.64 9.39
N LEU A 39 0.97 11.45 9.58
CA LEU A 39 -0.31 11.21 10.24
C LEU A 39 -0.34 11.72 11.69
N TRP A 40 0.82 11.81 12.33
CA TRP A 40 0.93 12.24 13.72
C TRP A 40 0.91 13.75 13.89
N LYS A 41 1.15 14.51 12.82
CA LYS A 41 1.24 15.97 12.85
C LYS A 41 -0.02 16.65 13.40
N ARG A 42 -1.20 16.11 13.11
CA ARG A 42 -2.51 16.60 13.55
C ARG A 42 -3.17 15.72 14.60
N ALA A 43 -2.51 14.61 15.01
CA ALA A 43 -3.03 13.70 16.02
C ALA A 43 -3.10 14.39 17.40
N LYS A 44 -4.19 14.12 18.13
CA LYS A 44 -4.42 14.68 19.46
C LYS A 44 -4.31 13.60 20.52
N GLN A 45 -3.53 13.85 21.57
CA GLN A 45 -3.42 12.96 22.71
C GLN A 45 -4.76 12.85 23.44
N ASP A 46 -5.13 11.62 23.79
CA ASP A 46 -6.33 11.34 24.58
C ASP A 46 -6.12 11.85 26.03
N LYS A 47 -7.13 12.55 26.56
CA LYS A 47 -7.04 13.19 27.89
C LYS A 47 -7.04 12.17 29.03
N GLU A 48 -7.72 11.05 28.84
CA GLU A 48 -7.85 10.01 29.86
C GLU A 48 -6.77 8.93 29.77
N LYS A 49 -6.25 8.71 28.55
CA LYS A 49 -5.27 7.67 28.25
C LYS A 49 -4.05 8.31 27.55
N PRO A 50 -3.04 8.74 28.31
CA PRO A 50 -1.89 9.47 27.74
C PRO A 50 -1.05 8.69 26.71
N SER A 51 -1.17 7.37 26.66
CA SER A 51 -0.54 6.54 25.63
C SER A 51 -1.35 6.43 24.34
N LYS A 52 -2.57 6.97 24.30
CA LYS A 52 -3.46 6.94 23.16
C LYS A 52 -3.47 8.30 22.45
N TYR A 53 -3.40 8.25 21.13
CA TYR A 53 -3.58 9.41 20.26
C TYR A 53 -4.74 9.17 19.31
N ASN A 54 -5.57 10.18 19.14
CA ASN A 54 -6.66 10.19 18.17
C ASN A 54 -6.17 10.91 16.92
N ILE A 55 -6.17 10.20 15.81
CA ILE A 55 -5.80 10.72 14.49
C ILE A 55 -6.89 11.68 14.05
N ASP A 56 -6.52 12.76 13.35
CA ASP A 56 -7.48 13.64 12.71
C ASP A 56 -8.31 12.86 11.66
N GLU A 57 -9.60 13.14 11.58
CA GLU A 57 -10.52 12.36 10.75
C GLU A 57 -10.20 12.48 9.27
N SER A 58 -9.84 13.67 8.80
CA SER A 58 -9.45 13.87 7.40
C SER A 58 -8.13 13.18 7.08
N ASP A 59 -7.16 13.19 8.03
CA ASP A 59 -5.89 12.48 7.86
C ASP A 59 -6.10 10.96 7.83
N LEU A 60 -7.00 10.44 8.68
CA LEU A 60 -7.36 9.02 8.67
C LEU A 60 -8.00 8.62 7.33
N PHE A 61 -8.85 9.48 6.78
CA PHE A 61 -9.49 9.23 5.50
C PHE A 61 -8.50 9.26 4.34
N ILE A 62 -7.61 10.27 4.30
CA ILE A 62 -6.51 10.36 3.33
C ILE A 62 -5.64 9.09 3.41
N TYR A 63 -5.27 8.69 4.62
CA TYR A 63 -4.50 7.45 4.82
C TYR A 63 -5.21 6.23 4.22
N SER A 64 -6.51 6.11 4.43
CA SER A 64 -7.28 4.96 3.92
C SER A 64 -7.30 4.91 2.39
N ILE A 65 -7.43 6.06 1.71
CA ILE A 65 -7.32 6.15 0.24
C ILE A 65 -5.90 5.82 -0.22
N CYS A 66 -4.88 6.37 0.42
CA CYS A 66 -3.49 6.11 0.09
C CYS A 66 -3.13 4.63 0.26
N HIS A 67 -3.61 4.00 1.33
CA HIS A 67 -3.41 2.58 1.59
C HIS A 67 -4.11 1.70 0.54
N ALA A 68 -5.33 2.07 0.15
CA ALA A 68 -6.04 1.40 -0.93
C ALA A 68 -5.28 1.53 -2.26
N TYR A 69 -4.74 2.72 -2.57
CA TYR A 69 -3.92 2.96 -3.75
C TYR A 69 -2.62 2.14 -3.76
N ASP A 70 -1.95 2.05 -2.62
CA ASP A 70 -0.76 1.21 -2.50
C ASP A 70 -1.07 -0.26 -2.80
N HIS A 71 -2.16 -0.78 -2.25
CA HIS A 71 -2.64 -2.12 -2.59
C HIS A 71 -3.03 -2.27 -4.06
N TYR A 72 -3.71 -1.28 -4.63
CA TYR A 72 -4.04 -1.23 -6.06
C TYR A 72 -2.78 -1.36 -6.92
N CYS A 73 -1.72 -0.65 -6.55
CA CYS A 73 -0.45 -0.68 -7.27
C CYS A 73 0.35 -1.97 -7.11
N GLN A 74 0.26 -2.66 -5.95
CA GLN A 74 1.16 -3.77 -5.62
C GLN A 74 0.55 -5.16 -5.76
N SER A 75 -0.66 -5.34 -5.28
CA SER A 75 -1.25 -6.67 -5.11
C SER A 75 -2.72 -6.77 -5.52
N GLY A 76 -3.28 -5.67 -5.98
CA GLY A 76 -4.70 -5.50 -6.14
C GLY A 76 -5.41 -5.26 -4.81
N PHE A 77 -6.47 -4.48 -4.84
CA PHE A 77 -7.29 -4.28 -3.67
C PHE A 77 -8.68 -4.89 -3.84
N GLY A 78 -9.23 -5.41 -2.74
CA GLY A 78 -10.51 -6.10 -2.76
C GLY A 78 -11.67 -5.20 -2.40
N ILE A 79 -12.89 -5.71 -2.54
CA ILE A 79 -14.15 -5.01 -2.23
C ILE A 79 -14.19 -4.46 -0.79
N ARG A 80 -13.41 -5.01 0.14
CA ARG A 80 -13.35 -4.53 1.53
C ARG A 80 -12.95 -3.06 1.62
N PHE A 81 -12.00 -2.61 0.80
CA PHE A 81 -11.59 -1.19 0.81
C PHE A 81 -12.74 -0.26 0.45
N ILE A 82 -13.60 -0.67 -0.49
CA ILE A 82 -14.81 0.08 -0.86
C ILE A 82 -15.77 0.16 0.32
N CYS A 83 -15.97 -0.96 1.04
CA CYS A 83 -16.78 -0.97 2.26
C CYS A 83 -16.22 -0.05 3.34
N ASP A 84 -14.89 -0.11 3.56
CA ASP A 84 -14.22 0.70 4.56
C ASP A 84 -14.32 2.20 4.23
N ILE A 85 -14.14 2.60 2.97
CA ILE A 85 -14.30 3.99 2.52
C ILE A 85 -15.74 4.46 2.73
N TYR A 86 -16.75 3.66 2.35
CA TYR A 86 -18.14 4.01 2.59
C TYR A 86 -18.45 4.21 4.07
N LEU A 87 -17.96 3.29 4.92
CA LEU A 87 -18.17 3.41 6.37
C LEU A 87 -17.48 4.64 6.96
N LEU A 88 -16.27 4.98 6.51
CA LEU A 88 -15.57 6.19 6.95
C LEU A 88 -16.31 7.45 6.53
N LEU A 89 -16.78 7.54 5.29
CA LEU A 89 -17.56 8.67 4.81
C LEU A 89 -18.83 8.93 5.67
N ASN A 90 -19.46 7.86 6.15
CA ASN A 90 -20.69 7.97 6.94
C ASN A 90 -20.45 8.11 8.45
N LYS A 91 -19.25 7.81 8.96
CA LYS A 91 -18.97 7.84 10.39
C LYS A 91 -18.11 9.01 10.84
N LEU A 92 -17.32 9.57 9.94
CA LEU A 92 -16.47 10.71 10.26
C LEU A 92 -17.29 12.00 10.18
N GLU A 93 -17.43 12.68 11.33
CA GLU A 93 -18.29 13.86 11.46
C GLU A 93 -17.57 15.15 11.03
N ASN A 94 -16.23 15.18 11.16
CA ASN A 94 -15.40 16.36 10.92
C ASN A 94 -14.50 16.20 9.68
N LEU A 95 -15.01 15.55 8.65
CA LEU A 95 -14.26 15.29 7.43
C LEU A 95 -14.19 16.54 6.54
N ASP A 96 -13.02 17.12 6.40
CA ASP A 96 -12.76 18.23 5.49
C ASP A 96 -12.40 17.71 4.09
N MET A 97 -13.41 17.57 3.23
CA MET A 97 -13.23 17.10 1.86
C MET A 97 -12.40 18.05 0.98
N THR A 98 -12.34 19.35 1.29
CA THR A 98 -11.48 20.29 0.57
C THR A 98 -10.01 19.97 0.84
N TYR A 99 -9.67 19.78 2.10
CA TYR A 99 -8.33 19.35 2.51
C TYR A 99 -7.98 17.97 1.95
N VAL A 100 -8.90 17.00 2.02
CA VAL A 100 -8.72 15.66 1.45
C VAL A 100 -8.36 15.76 -0.03
N ASN A 101 -9.20 16.43 -0.83
CA ASN A 101 -9.02 16.52 -2.28
C ASN A 101 -7.71 17.23 -2.66
N SER A 102 -7.36 18.34 -1.99
CA SER A 102 -6.09 19.02 -2.25
C SER A 102 -4.88 18.15 -1.93
N THR A 103 -4.94 17.39 -0.83
CA THR A 103 -3.85 16.49 -0.43
C THR A 103 -3.70 15.32 -1.40
N LEU A 104 -4.80 14.71 -1.85
CA LEU A 104 -4.75 13.64 -2.85
C LEU A 104 -4.24 14.15 -4.22
N GLU A 105 -4.51 15.41 -4.55
CA GLU A 105 -3.96 16.08 -5.75
C GLU A 105 -2.45 16.26 -5.65
N ASP A 106 -1.96 16.75 -4.51
CA ASP A 106 -0.52 16.88 -4.23
C ASP A 106 0.21 15.52 -4.30
N PHE A 107 -0.47 14.44 -3.93
CA PHE A 107 0.05 13.08 -4.03
C PHE A 107 -0.10 12.46 -5.43
N GLY A 108 -0.79 13.13 -6.36
CA GLY A 108 -1.01 12.65 -7.73
C GLY A 108 -1.99 11.48 -7.85
N ILE A 109 -2.85 11.28 -6.84
CA ILE A 109 -3.83 10.17 -6.78
C ILE A 109 -5.28 10.65 -6.65
N LYS A 110 -5.56 11.92 -6.97
CA LYS A 110 -6.89 12.51 -6.84
C LYS A 110 -7.96 11.71 -7.60
N GLN A 111 -7.70 11.37 -8.87
CA GLN A 111 -8.67 10.64 -9.69
C GLN A 111 -9.01 9.28 -9.09
N PHE A 112 -8.00 8.52 -8.62
CA PHE A 112 -8.24 7.26 -7.93
C PHE A 112 -9.06 7.44 -6.66
N GLY A 113 -8.80 8.51 -5.90
CA GLY A 113 -9.57 8.86 -4.71
C GLY A 113 -11.04 9.15 -5.04
N GLU A 114 -11.29 10.00 -6.05
CA GLU A 114 -12.63 10.33 -6.52
C GLU A 114 -13.38 9.09 -7.02
N ASP A 115 -12.77 8.27 -7.87
CA ASP A 115 -13.38 7.04 -8.39
C ASP A 115 -13.70 6.06 -7.25
N THR A 116 -12.82 5.91 -6.27
CA THR A 116 -13.04 5.03 -5.12
C THR A 116 -14.19 5.52 -4.23
N ILE A 117 -14.27 6.82 -3.97
CA ILE A 117 -15.33 7.44 -3.19
C ILE A 117 -16.68 7.30 -3.91
N ASN A 118 -16.72 7.68 -5.18
CA ASN A 118 -17.93 7.64 -5.97
C ASN A 118 -18.44 6.20 -6.14
N LEU A 119 -17.54 5.26 -6.42
CA LEU A 119 -17.88 3.84 -6.50
C LEU A 119 -18.46 3.32 -5.17
N ALA A 120 -17.88 3.71 -4.03
CA ALA A 120 -18.39 3.34 -2.72
C ALA A 120 -19.82 3.87 -2.52
N MET A 121 -20.05 5.15 -2.84
CA MET A 121 -21.39 5.75 -2.75
C MET A 121 -22.37 5.11 -3.72
N ALA A 122 -21.95 4.84 -4.96
CA ALA A 122 -22.81 4.24 -5.97
C ALA A 122 -23.27 2.82 -5.59
N ILE A 123 -22.35 1.97 -5.09
CA ILE A 123 -22.68 0.60 -4.69
C ILE A 123 -23.65 0.57 -3.50
N PHE A 124 -23.44 1.39 -2.47
CA PHE A 124 -24.23 1.33 -1.24
C PHE A 124 -25.49 2.20 -1.25
N GLU A 125 -25.58 3.16 -2.17
CA GLU A 125 -26.75 4.03 -2.33
C GLU A 125 -27.51 3.76 -3.64
N GLU A 126 -27.18 2.67 -4.34
CA GLU A 126 -27.84 2.24 -5.58
C GLU A 126 -27.88 3.35 -6.67
N LYS A 127 -26.75 4.09 -6.81
CA LYS A 127 -26.58 5.13 -7.83
C LYS A 127 -26.00 4.55 -9.13
N GLU A 128 -26.15 5.30 -10.21
CA GLU A 128 -25.49 4.97 -11.46
C GLU A 128 -23.97 5.02 -11.32
N ILE A 129 -23.28 4.08 -12.00
CA ILE A 129 -21.84 3.91 -12.00
C ILE A 129 -21.30 4.46 -13.32
N SER A 130 -20.31 5.34 -13.28
CA SER A 130 -19.61 5.84 -14.45
C SER A 130 -18.70 4.80 -15.09
N GLU A 131 -18.17 5.06 -16.29
CA GLU A 131 -17.26 4.13 -17.01
C GLU A 131 -15.95 3.91 -16.24
N SER A 132 -15.38 4.95 -15.61
CA SER A 132 -14.17 4.83 -14.78
C SER A 132 -14.42 4.01 -13.53
N GLU A 133 -15.55 4.25 -12.85
CA GLU A 133 -15.95 3.50 -11.67
C GLU A 133 -16.26 2.03 -12.01
N GLN A 134 -16.87 1.77 -13.19
CA GLN A 134 -17.10 0.41 -13.67
C GLN A 134 -15.79 -0.33 -13.91
N SER A 135 -14.81 0.34 -14.53
CA SER A 135 -13.48 -0.23 -14.75
C SER A 135 -12.80 -0.58 -13.42
N LEU A 136 -12.92 0.31 -12.42
CA LEU A 136 -12.40 0.05 -11.07
C LEU A 136 -13.12 -1.11 -10.40
N LEU A 137 -14.45 -1.20 -10.54
CA LEU A 137 -15.26 -2.30 -10.00
C LEU A 137 -14.88 -3.65 -10.64
N ASP A 138 -14.73 -3.70 -11.96
CA ASP A 138 -14.32 -4.90 -12.68
C ASP A 138 -12.94 -5.37 -12.24
N PHE A 139 -12.02 -4.41 -12.04
CA PHE A 139 -10.71 -4.68 -11.46
C PHE A 139 -10.82 -5.32 -10.07
N ILE A 140 -11.62 -4.73 -9.18
CA ILE A 140 -11.85 -5.24 -7.81
C ILE A 140 -12.44 -6.65 -7.84
N LEU A 141 -13.47 -6.87 -8.65
CA LEU A 141 -14.15 -8.15 -8.74
C LEU A 141 -13.27 -9.24 -9.32
N SER A 142 -12.40 -8.92 -10.29
CA SER A 142 -11.41 -9.85 -10.82
C SER A 142 -10.44 -10.35 -9.76
N GLY A 143 -10.20 -9.52 -8.73
CA GLY A 143 -9.32 -9.81 -7.61
C GLY A 143 -9.95 -10.61 -6.46
N GLY A 144 -11.29 -10.68 -6.39
CA GLY A 144 -12.02 -11.25 -5.25
C GLY A 144 -11.93 -10.43 -3.97
N VAL A 145 -12.41 -10.97 -2.85
CA VAL A 145 -12.57 -10.25 -1.57
C VAL A 145 -11.26 -9.65 -1.04
N TYR A 146 -10.16 -10.32 -1.24
CA TYR A 146 -8.84 -9.92 -0.71
C TYR A 146 -7.92 -9.33 -1.77
N GLY A 147 -8.41 -9.10 -2.99
CA GLY A 147 -7.57 -8.80 -4.13
C GLY A 147 -6.75 -10.01 -4.55
N LYS A 148 -6.73 -10.31 -5.85
CA LYS A 148 -5.79 -11.29 -6.42
C LYS A 148 -4.79 -10.54 -7.26
N ARG A 149 -3.61 -11.13 -7.44
CA ARG A 149 -2.57 -10.66 -8.37
C ARG A 149 -2.99 -10.71 -9.85
N ALA A 150 -4.27 -10.89 -10.17
CA ALA A 150 -4.76 -10.75 -11.54
C ALA A 150 -4.44 -9.37 -12.12
N ALA A 151 -4.48 -8.36 -11.26
CA ALA A 151 -4.06 -7.00 -11.56
C ALA A 151 -2.54 -6.82 -11.72
N PHE A 152 -1.74 -7.81 -11.37
CA PHE A 152 -0.29 -7.71 -11.47
C PHE A 152 0.19 -7.48 -12.92
N GLY A 153 -0.55 -8.04 -13.90
CA GLY A 153 -0.31 -7.79 -15.33
C GLY A 153 -0.56 -6.33 -15.71
N GLU A 154 -1.65 -5.77 -15.26
CA GLU A 154 -2.06 -4.38 -15.53
C GLU A 154 -1.09 -3.40 -14.86
N VAL A 155 -0.69 -3.65 -13.64
CA VAL A 155 0.33 -2.85 -12.94
C VAL A 155 1.68 -2.90 -13.67
N ILE A 156 2.06 -4.07 -14.24
CA ILE A 156 3.28 -4.17 -15.04
C ILE A 156 3.14 -3.40 -16.35
N GLU A 157 1.98 -3.45 -16.99
CA GLU A 157 1.71 -2.67 -18.19
C GLU A 157 1.77 -1.17 -17.91
N GLU A 158 1.05 -0.70 -16.91
CA GLU A 158 0.92 0.71 -16.57
C GLU A 158 2.25 1.31 -16.07
N LYS A 159 2.89 0.65 -15.08
CA LYS A 159 4.11 1.20 -14.44
C LYS A 159 5.41 0.88 -15.15
N TYR A 160 5.45 -0.20 -15.89
CA TYR A 160 6.68 -0.70 -16.51
C TYR A 160 6.59 -0.81 -18.04
N GLY A 161 5.46 -0.36 -18.63
CA GLY A 161 5.19 -0.45 -20.07
C GLY A 161 5.25 -1.90 -20.56
N GLY A 162 4.67 -2.84 -19.81
CA GLY A 162 4.66 -4.27 -20.13
C GLY A 162 6.00 -5.00 -19.92
N SER A 163 7.07 -4.28 -19.56
CA SER A 163 8.40 -4.86 -19.46
C SER A 163 8.64 -5.61 -18.14
N LYS A 164 8.50 -6.92 -18.18
CA LYS A 164 8.83 -7.82 -17.06
C LYS A 164 10.29 -7.69 -16.61
N ILE A 165 11.21 -7.44 -17.54
CA ILE A 165 12.64 -7.25 -17.26
C ILE A 165 12.85 -5.99 -16.43
N LYS A 166 12.19 -4.88 -16.81
CA LYS A 166 12.26 -3.60 -16.09
C LYS A 166 11.71 -3.74 -14.67
N TYR A 167 10.59 -4.47 -14.51
CA TYR A 167 10.03 -4.79 -13.20
C TYR A 167 11.04 -5.59 -12.35
N ILE A 168 11.57 -6.70 -12.86
CA ILE A 168 12.55 -7.54 -12.15
C ILE A 168 13.78 -6.72 -11.77
N PHE A 169 14.27 -5.89 -12.67
CA PHE A 169 15.43 -5.05 -12.42
C PHE A 169 15.20 -4.06 -11.28
N LYS A 170 14.10 -3.31 -11.30
CA LYS A 170 13.73 -2.41 -10.20
C LYS A 170 13.52 -3.16 -8.87
N ARG A 171 12.97 -4.37 -8.94
CA ARG A 171 12.74 -5.21 -7.76
C ARG A 171 14.07 -5.71 -7.14
N LEU A 172 15.04 -6.03 -7.96
CA LEU A 172 16.38 -6.47 -7.51
C LEU A 172 17.24 -5.29 -7.06
N PHE A 173 17.16 -4.17 -7.77
CA PHE A 173 17.98 -2.98 -7.56
C PHE A 173 17.11 -1.76 -7.17
N PRO A 174 16.60 -1.72 -5.95
CA PRO A 174 15.85 -0.55 -5.47
C PRO A 174 16.76 0.68 -5.37
N PRO A 175 16.20 1.89 -5.23
CA PRO A 175 16.97 3.12 -5.07
C PRO A 175 17.99 3.01 -3.93
N LYS A 176 19.19 3.61 -4.13
CA LYS A 176 20.28 3.58 -3.13
C LYS A 176 19.83 4.05 -1.73
N ARG A 177 18.94 5.05 -1.66
CA ARG A 177 18.39 5.57 -0.40
C ARG A 177 17.73 4.47 0.43
N GLN A 178 17.03 3.55 -0.22
CA GLN A 178 16.37 2.42 0.42
C GLN A 178 17.39 1.41 1.00
N ILE A 179 18.46 1.10 0.24
CA ILE A 179 19.53 0.23 0.74
C ILE A 179 20.24 0.89 1.93
N MET A 180 20.50 2.19 1.86
CA MET A 180 21.13 2.94 2.96
C MET A 180 20.30 2.91 4.22
N LYS A 181 18.97 3.09 4.14
CA LYS A 181 18.07 3.00 5.29
C LYS A 181 18.01 1.59 5.90
N THR A 182 17.94 0.55 5.05
CA THR A 182 17.94 -0.85 5.52
C THR A 182 19.28 -1.23 6.17
N TYR A 183 20.38 -0.75 5.60
CA TYR A 183 21.74 -1.05 6.07
C TYR A 183 22.45 0.25 6.43
N ARG A 184 22.26 0.72 7.66
CA ARG A 184 22.82 2.00 8.15
C ARG A 184 24.34 2.15 7.97
N VAL A 185 25.07 1.02 7.86
CA VAL A 185 26.49 1.06 7.55
C VAL A 185 26.76 1.68 6.17
N CYS A 186 25.85 1.54 5.21
CA CYS A 186 25.94 2.16 3.89
C CYS A 186 25.77 3.68 3.91
N GLU A 187 25.13 4.24 4.94
CA GLU A 187 25.07 5.70 5.11
C GLU A 187 26.46 6.29 5.43
N ARG A 188 27.23 5.56 6.25
CA ARG A 188 28.60 5.95 6.63
C ARG A 188 29.65 5.58 5.58
N HIS A 189 29.41 4.49 4.86
CA HIS A 189 30.32 3.93 3.88
C HIS A 189 29.61 3.60 2.56
N PRO A 190 29.29 4.60 1.71
CA PRO A 190 28.54 4.38 0.45
C PRO A 190 29.21 3.40 -0.53
N VAL A 191 30.51 3.22 -0.44
CA VAL A 191 31.29 2.27 -1.26
C VAL A 191 30.82 0.82 -1.07
N LEU A 192 30.19 0.50 0.06
CA LEU A 192 29.66 -0.82 0.38
C LEU A 192 28.31 -1.11 -0.30
N LEU A 193 27.65 -0.13 -0.91
CA LEU A 193 26.34 -0.30 -1.56
C LEU A 193 26.27 -1.52 -2.50
N PRO A 194 27.21 -1.75 -3.44
CA PRO A 194 27.14 -2.90 -4.33
C PRO A 194 27.11 -4.25 -3.58
N LEU A 195 27.90 -4.35 -2.50
CA LEU A 195 27.93 -5.54 -1.67
C LEU A 195 26.56 -5.77 -0.99
N PHE A 196 25.94 -4.72 -0.46
CA PHE A 196 24.66 -4.84 0.23
C PHE A 196 23.48 -5.10 -0.71
N TYR A 197 23.53 -4.73 -1.98
CA TYR A 197 22.58 -5.23 -2.98
C TYR A 197 22.64 -6.76 -3.10
N ILE A 198 23.84 -7.33 -3.15
CA ILE A 198 24.05 -8.77 -3.23
C ILE A 198 23.56 -9.46 -1.94
N VAL A 199 23.97 -8.96 -0.78
CA VAL A 199 23.53 -9.48 0.53
C VAL A 199 22.00 -9.50 0.63
N ARG A 200 21.33 -8.40 0.23
CA ARG A 200 19.87 -8.30 0.24
C ARG A 200 19.22 -9.36 -0.67
N ILE A 201 19.76 -9.60 -1.86
CA ILE A 201 19.23 -10.62 -2.78
C ILE A 201 19.29 -12.00 -2.12
N PHE A 202 20.43 -12.34 -1.51
CA PHE A 202 20.60 -13.63 -0.81
C PHE A 202 19.69 -13.76 0.40
N GLN A 203 19.57 -12.72 1.22
CA GLN A 203 18.67 -12.71 2.38
C GLN A 203 17.21 -12.89 1.94
N LYS A 204 16.74 -12.09 0.96
CA LYS A 204 15.37 -12.24 0.43
C LYS A 204 15.13 -13.63 -0.15
N TYR A 205 16.08 -14.19 -0.89
CA TYR A 205 15.94 -15.54 -1.42
C TYR A 205 15.83 -16.58 -0.31
N LYS A 206 16.68 -16.50 0.73
CA LYS A 206 16.66 -17.43 1.86
C LYS A 206 15.34 -17.38 2.64
N PHE A 207 14.84 -16.18 2.97
CA PHE A 207 13.68 -16.02 3.84
C PHE A 207 12.34 -16.00 3.11
N LYS A 208 12.31 -15.53 1.84
CA LYS A 208 11.05 -15.35 1.08
C LYS A 208 10.96 -16.22 -0.19
N ARG A 209 11.66 -17.34 -0.24
CA ARG A 209 11.73 -18.24 -1.41
C ARG A 209 10.34 -18.62 -1.96
N LYS A 210 9.38 -18.95 -1.09
CA LYS A 210 8.01 -19.30 -1.51
C LYS A 210 7.30 -18.12 -2.19
N LYS A 211 7.42 -16.91 -1.62
CA LYS A 211 6.82 -15.68 -2.18
C LYS A 211 7.46 -15.31 -3.53
N ILE A 212 8.79 -15.40 -3.62
CA ILE A 212 9.54 -15.13 -4.85
C ILE A 212 9.17 -16.13 -5.96
N ASN A 213 9.09 -17.43 -5.64
CA ASN A 213 8.71 -18.44 -6.63
C ASN A 213 7.30 -18.25 -7.13
N LYS A 214 6.36 -17.84 -6.25
CA LYS A 214 4.99 -17.49 -6.64
C LYS A 214 4.98 -16.27 -7.57
N GLU A 215 5.69 -15.21 -7.21
CA GLU A 215 5.82 -13.98 -8.00
C GLU A 215 6.41 -14.25 -9.40
N LEU A 216 7.45 -15.10 -9.49
CA LEU A 216 8.03 -15.52 -10.76
C LEU A 216 7.06 -16.38 -11.59
N SER A 217 6.26 -17.22 -10.96
CA SER A 217 5.22 -17.99 -11.62
C SER A 217 4.14 -17.07 -12.20
N ASP A 218 3.68 -16.10 -11.42
CA ASP A 218 2.69 -15.11 -11.83
C ASP A 218 3.20 -14.28 -13.03
N LEU A 219 4.48 -13.86 -13.00
CA LEU A 219 5.15 -13.16 -14.12
C LEU A 219 5.20 -14.00 -15.41
N LYS A 220 5.33 -15.31 -15.32
CA LYS A 220 5.32 -16.19 -16.51
C LYS A 220 3.95 -16.26 -17.15
N ASN A 221 2.89 -16.15 -16.34
CA ASN A 221 1.49 -16.29 -16.79
C ASN A 221 0.92 -14.97 -17.35
N ILE A 222 1.59 -13.85 -17.20
CA ILE A 222 1.25 -12.59 -17.86
C ILE A 222 1.60 -12.76 -19.36
N LYS A 223 0.63 -12.59 -20.24
CA LYS A 223 0.82 -12.64 -21.70
C LYS A 223 1.51 -11.38 -22.22
#